data_fdf947478ac26e81455f65b8747871a9
#
_entry.id   fdf947478ac26e81455f65b8747871a9
#
_cell.length_a   1.000
_cell.length_b   1.000
_cell.length_c   1.000
_cell.angle_alpha   90.00
_cell.angle_beta   90.00
_cell.angle_gamma   90.00
#
_symmetry.space_group_name_H-M   'P 1'
#
loop_
_entity.id
_entity.type
_entity.pdbx_description
1 polymer ?
#
loop_
_entity_poly.entity_id
_entity_poly.type
_entity_poly.pdbx_seq_one_letter_code
_entity_poly.pdbx_strand_id
1 'polypeptide(L)'
;MRIRSLTVLMMMLLLPGAHAFAQGQPTTSMSIEVFPFELEDKSAGAGIIPPDAYDRRYLAEAATVTKDMLSQSGRFAVIEVPALDEPEAAPHGLRNCGGCEGQIAKEHGASFALLGVVTRVSRTEHTLFIRILDAQTGKAVAQGFTNLRMGANHAWPRSAKWLMTNRILR
;
A
#
# COMPACT_ATOMS: atom_id res chain seq x y z
N MET A 1 -60.14 -12.83 -69.61
CA MET A 1 -58.86 -12.15 -69.36
C MET A 1 -58.72 -11.97 -67.85
N ARG A 2 -57.83 -12.80 -67.17
CA ARG A 2 -57.74 -12.87 -65.72
C ARG A 2 -56.48 -12.21 -65.27
N ILE A 3 -56.61 -11.12 -64.52
CA ILE A 3 -55.49 -10.43 -63.89
C ILE A 3 -55.29 -11.04 -62.52
N ARG A 4 -54.10 -11.63 -62.26
CA ARG A 4 -53.70 -12.16 -60.98
C ARG A 4 -52.95 -11.07 -60.25
N SER A 5 -53.48 -10.60 -59.13
CA SER A 5 -52.82 -9.72 -58.19
C SER A 5 -51.74 -10.52 -57.40
N LEU A 6 -50.49 -10.03 -57.40
CA LEU A 6 -49.37 -10.56 -56.66
C LEU A 6 -49.18 -9.71 -55.39
N THR A 7 -49.58 -10.22 -54.27
CA THR A 7 -49.41 -9.56 -52.98
C THR A 7 -47.99 -9.88 -52.46
N VAL A 8 -47.10 -8.87 -52.42
CA VAL A 8 -45.77 -8.99 -51.86
C VAL A 8 -45.86 -8.77 -50.36
N LEU A 9 -45.65 -9.80 -49.59
CA LEU A 9 -45.58 -9.79 -48.13
C LEU A 9 -44.17 -9.36 -47.71
N MET A 10 -43.98 -8.13 -47.20
CA MET A 10 -42.74 -7.58 -46.73
C MET A 10 -42.54 -8.01 -45.27
N MET A 11 -41.70 -9.02 -45.06
CA MET A 11 -41.34 -9.56 -43.73
C MET A 11 -40.22 -8.72 -43.14
N MET A 12 -40.56 -7.87 -42.16
CA MET A 12 -39.65 -6.99 -41.46
C MET A 12 -38.90 -7.80 -40.41
N LEU A 13 -37.61 -8.15 -40.66
CA LEU A 13 -36.72 -8.81 -39.70
C LEU A 13 -36.35 -7.81 -38.61
N LEU A 14 -36.88 -7.96 -37.42
CA LEU A 14 -36.42 -7.34 -36.19
C LEU A 14 -35.17 -8.07 -35.71
N LEU A 15 -34.00 -7.47 -35.89
CA LEU A 15 -32.73 -7.92 -35.27
C LEU A 15 -32.72 -7.50 -33.79
N PRO A 16 -32.62 -8.42 -32.84
CA PRO A 16 -32.38 -8.06 -31.45
C PRO A 16 -30.95 -7.53 -31.31
N GLY A 17 -30.81 -6.25 -30.93
CA GLY A 17 -29.53 -5.66 -30.59
C GLY A 17 -28.90 -6.39 -29.41
N ALA A 18 -27.83 -7.15 -29.65
CA ALA A 18 -26.98 -7.72 -28.60
C ALA A 18 -26.25 -6.57 -27.90
N HIS A 19 -26.73 -6.19 -26.73
CA HIS A 19 -25.96 -5.32 -25.83
C HIS A 19 -24.81 -6.14 -25.28
N ALA A 20 -23.63 -6.02 -25.88
CA ALA A 20 -22.39 -6.52 -25.30
C ALA A 20 -22.10 -5.72 -24.02
N PHE A 21 -22.45 -6.26 -22.88
CA PHE A 21 -21.92 -5.80 -21.61
C PHE A 21 -20.40 -6.02 -21.66
N ALA A 22 -19.65 -4.96 -21.78
CA ALA A 22 -18.21 -4.98 -21.58
C ALA A 22 -17.97 -5.43 -20.13
N GLN A 23 -17.72 -6.73 -19.95
CA GLN A 23 -17.24 -7.26 -18.68
C GLN A 23 -15.85 -6.68 -18.49
N GLY A 24 -15.73 -5.66 -17.63
CA GLY A 24 -14.44 -5.15 -17.19
C GLY A 24 -13.64 -6.34 -16.67
N GLN A 25 -12.51 -6.63 -17.31
CA GLN A 25 -11.59 -7.67 -16.81
C GLN A 25 -11.28 -7.33 -15.35
N PRO A 26 -11.37 -8.28 -14.43
CA PRO A 26 -10.94 -8.05 -13.07
C PRO A 26 -9.45 -7.72 -13.12
N THR A 27 -9.09 -6.48 -12.84
CA THR A 27 -7.70 -6.12 -12.60
C THR A 27 -7.27 -6.88 -11.37
N THR A 28 -6.46 -7.93 -11.54
CA THR A 28 -5.91 -8.70 -10.43
C THR A 28 -5.03 -7.75 -9.62
N SER A 29 -5.57 -7.23 -8.51
CA SER A 29 -4.80 -6.40 -7.61
C SER A 29 -3.69 -7.23 -6.96
N MET A 30 -2.52 -6.66 -6.83
CA MET A 30 -1.35 -7.32 -6.23
C MET A 30 -1.49 -7.32 -4.70
N SER A 31 -1.40 -8.47 -4.06
CA SER A 31 -1.47 -8.56 -2.60
C SER A 31 -0.25 -7.91 -1.95
N ILE A 32 -0.48 -7.08 -0.93
CA ILE A 32 0.59 -6.40 -0.19
C ILE A 32 0.33 -6.45 1.31
N GLU A 33 1.35 -6.79 2.08
CA GLU A 33 1.35 -6.66 3.53
C GLU A 33 1.99 -5.33 3.94
N VAL A 34 1.34 -4.59 4.81
CA VAL A 34 1.86 -3.34 5.37
C VAL A 34 2.22 -3.59 6.83
N PHE A 35 3.51 -3.64 7.09
CA PHE A 35 4.05 -3.83 8.43
C PHE A 35 3.83 -2.58 9.31
N PRO A 36 3.77 -2.74 10.63
CA PRO A 36 3.81 -1.60 11.55
C PRO A 36 5.00 -0.70 11.23
N PHE A 37 4.77 0.62 11.23
CA PHE A 37 5.88 1.56 11.03
C PHE A 37 6.77 1.58 12.26
N GLU A 38 8.07 1.67 12.03
CA GLU A 38 9.07 1.62 13.09
C GLU A 38 9.69 2.99 13.38
N LEU A 39 10.08 3.20 14.64
CA LEU A 39 10.92 4.33 15.04
C LEU A 39 12.37 3.88 15.22
N GLU A 40 13.27 4.51 14.48
CA GLU A 40 14.72 4.41 14.70
C GLU A 40 15.19 5.67 15.40
N ASP A 41 15.55 5.59 16.67
CA ASP A 41 16.07 6.75 17.40
C ASP A 41 17.60 6.80 17.28
N LYS A 42 18.11 7.86 16.66
CA LYS A 42 19.54 8.20 16.53
C LYS A 42 19.88 9.51 17.29
N SER A 43 18.95 10.01 18.09
CA SER A 43 19.17 11.21 18.89
C SER A 43 20.09 10.92 20.08
N ALA A 44 20.47 11.98 20.79
CA ALA A 44 21.25 11.83 22.04
C ALA A 44 20.51 11.05 23.14
N GLY A 45 19.21 10.83 23.02
CA GLY A 45 18.38 10.03 23.92
C GLY A 45 18.24 8.57 23.49
N ALA A 46 18.86 8.17 22.39
CA ALA A 46 18.73 6.81 21.83
C ALA A 46 19.14 5.74 22.85
N GLY A 47 18.27 4.73 23.01
CA GLY A 47 18.48 3.64 23.99
C GLY A 47 18.24 4.04 25.46
N ILE A 48 17.98 5.32 25.75
CA ILE A 48 17.72 5.83 27.11
C ILE A 48 16.24 6.23 27.26
N ILE A 49 15.70 6.92 26.25
CA ILE A 49 14.30 7.39 26.23
C ILE A 49 13.51 6.51 25.27
N PRO A 50 12.61 5.65 25.78
CA PRO A 50 11.79 4.81 24.92
C PRO A 50 10.77 5.64 24.12
N PRO A 51 10.23 5.11 22.99
CA PRO A 51 9.13 5.73 22.28
C PRO A 51 7.93 5.98 23.20
N ASP A 52 7.41 7.19 23.18
CA ASP A 52 6.25 7.56 24.01
C ASP A 52 4.90 7.17 23.34
N ALA A 53 3.79 7.50 24.00
CA ALA A 53 2.47 7.19 23.49
C ALA A 53 2.13 7.99 22.21
N TYR A 54 2.69 9.20 22.06
CA TYR A 54 2.49 10.01 20.85
C TYR A 54 3.27 9.42 19.67
N ASP A 55 4.51 8.99 19.89
CA ASP A 55 5.32 8.31 18.87
C ASP A 55 4.57 7.08 18.31
N ARG A 56 4.12 6.21 19.21
CA ARG A 56 3.38 4.99 18.82
C ARG A 56 2.12 5.31 18.03
N ARG A 57 1.34 6.31 18.49
CA ARG A 57 0.13 6.74 17.78
C ARG A 57 0.43 7.26 16.39
N TYR A 58 1.43 8.11 16.23
CA TYR A 58 1.77 8.68 14.92
C TYR A 58 2.35 7.65 13.95
N LEU A 59 3.08 6.64 14.43
CA LEU A 59 3.50 5.50 13.62
C LEU A 59 2.28 4.73 13.11
N ALA A 60 1.32 4.43 14.01
CA ALA A 60 0.10 3.72 13.64
C ALA A 60 -0.75 4.52 12.64
N GLU A 61 -0.93 5.84 12.86
CA GLU A 61 -1.65 6.72 11.93
C GLU A 61 -0.96 6.78 10.55
N ALA A 62 0.37 6.83 10.51
CA ALA A 62 1.13 6.82 9.25
C ALA A 62 0.97 5.49 8.49
N ALA A 63 0.98 4.36 9.20
CA ALA A 63 0.71 3.04 8.62
C ALA A 63 -0.72 2.96 8.08
N THR A 64 -1.72 3.44 8.83
CA THR A 64 -3.13 3.47 8.41
C THR A 64 -3.31 4.28 7.13
N VAL A 65 -2.80 5.52 7.09
CA VAL A 65 -2.85 6.36 5.88
C VAL A 65 -2.21 5.66 4.68
N THR A 66 -1.12 4.94 4.89
CA THR A 66 -0.44 4.19 3.83
C THR A 66 -1.29 3.03 3.31
N LYS A 67 -1.92 2.24 4.19
CA LYS A 67 -2.87 1.17 3.84
C LYS A 67 -4.04 1.70 3.03
N ASP A 68 -4.65 2.80 3.50
CA ASP A 68 -5.79 3.43 2.81
C ASP A 68 -5.42 3.87 1.39
N MET A 69 -4.25 4.48 1.21
CA MET A 69 -3.80 4.93 -0.10
C MET A 69 -3.47 3.77 -1.05
N LEU A 70 -2.88 2.68 -0.55
CA LEU A 70 -2.65 1.47 -1.33
C LEU A 70 -3.97 0.88 -1.83
N SER A 71 -4.94 0.71 -0.93
CA SER A 71 -6.28 0.19 -1.25
C SER A 71 -7.01 1.09 -2.26
N GLN A 72 -6.98 2.42 -2.05
CA GLN A 72 -7.62 3.39 -2.95
C GLN A 72 -6.95 3.47 -4.33
N SER A 73 -5.69 3.07 -4.45
CA SER A 73 -4.97 3.07 -5.74
C SER A 73 -5.52 2.07 -6.74
N GLY A 74 -6.29 1.07 -6.30
CA GLY A 74 -6.77 -0.05 -7.11
C GLY A 74 -5.66 -1.00 -7.61
N ARG A 75 -4.40 -0.70 -7.33
CA ARG A 75 -3.25 -1.52 -7.74
C ARG A 75 -2.95 -2.63 -6.73
N PHE A 76 -3.25 -2.38 -5.46
CA PHE A 76 -2.91 -3.28 -4.37
C PHE A 76 -4.14 -3.69 -3.58
N ALA A 77 -4.17 -4.96 -3.19
CA ALA A 77 -5.06 -5.50 -2.17
C ALA A 77 -4.25 -5.62 -0.88
N VAL A 78 -4.53 -4.78 0.10
CA VAL A 78 -3.88 -4.86 1.41
C VAL A 78 -4.41 -6.09 2.11
N ILE A 79 -3.52 -7.02 2.50
CA ILE A 79 -3.89 -8.16 3.33
C ILE A 79 -3.83 -7.76 4.81
N GLU A 80 -4.86 -8.10 5.55
CA GLU A 80 -4.87 -7.97 7.00
C GLU A 80 -4.30 -9.26 7.60
N VAL A 81 -3.13 -9.14 8.19
CA VAL A 81 -2.53 -10.22 8.97
C VAL A 81 -2.95 -9.97 10.42
N PRO A 82 -3.50 -10.97 11.12
CA PRO A 82 -3.73 -10.84 12.56
C PRO A 82 -2.45 -10.34 13.21
N ALA A 83 -2.56 -9.40 14.14
CA ALA A 83 -1.41 -8.95 14.92
C ALA A 83 -0.76 -10.23 15.47
N LEU A 84 0.30 -10.67 14.83
CA LEU A 84 1.15 -11.69 15.39
C LEU A 84 1.60 -11.11 16.71
N ASP A 85 1.44 -11.88 17.79
CA ASP A 85 2.26 -11.65 18.99
C ASP A 85 3.62 -11.28 18.45
N GLU A 86 4.04 -10.05 18.72
CA GLU A 86 5.19 -9.39 18.06
C GLU A 86 6.18 -10.45 17.58
N PRO A 87 6.42 -10.61 16.29
CA PRO A 87 7.32 -11.66 15.89
C PRO A 87 8.53 -11.45 16.79
N GLU A 88 9.16 -12.51 17.27
CA GLU A 88 10.55 -12.47 17.73
C GLU A 88 11.41 -11.91 16.57
N ALA A 89 10.82 -10.92 15.92
CA ALA A 89 11.35 -10.11 14.87
C ALA A 89 12.61 -9.54 15.45
N ALA A 90 13.67 -9.93 14.89
CA ALA A 90 15.06 -9.59 15.18
C ALA A 90 15.16 -8.51 16.28
N PRO A 91 15.98 -8.67 17.31
CA PRO A 91 16.08 -7.77 18.47
C PRO A 91 16.22 -6.28 18.14
N HIS A 92 16.27 -5.94 16.85
CA HIS A 92 16.48 -4.60 16.31
C HIS A 92 15.38 -4.14 15.32
N GLY A 93 14.24 -4.85 15.22
CA GLY A 93 13.15 -4.55 14.31
C GLY A 93 13.41 -4.96 12.85
N LEU A 94 12.37 -4.89 12.03
CA LEU A 94 12.40 -5.25 10.59
C LEU A 94 13.35 -4.35 9.79
N ARG A 95 13.53 -3.09 10.21
CA ARG A 95 14.41 -2.12 9.53
C ARG A 95 15.87 -2.61 9.40
N ASN A 96 16.33 -3.47 10.32
CA ASN A 96 17.72 -3.92 10.41
C ASN A 96 17.94 -5.39 10.01
N CYS A 97 16.89 -6.07 9.58
CA CYS A 97 16.98 -7.49 9.21
C CYS A 97 17.40 -7.76 7.76
N GLY A 98 17.71 -6.71 6.99
CA GLY A 98 18.19 -6.88 5.61
C GLY A 98 17.13 -7.30 4.60
N GLY A 99 15.85 -7.02 4.86
CA GLY A 99 14.73 -7.32 3.95
C GLY A 99 13.90 -8.53 4.37
N CYS A 100 13.99 -8.98 5.61
CA CYS A 100 13.18 -10.10 6.13
C CYS A 100 11.67 -9.85 6.03
N GLU A 101 11.21 -8.59 5.98
CA GLU A 101 9.81 -8.28 5.76
C GLU A 101 9.28 -8.88 4.46
N GLY A 102 10.11 -8.98 3.42
CA GLY A 102 9.74 -9.67 2.18
C GLY A 102 9.49 -11.17 2.39
N GLN A 103 10.36 -11.83 3.16
CA GLN A 103 10.21 -13.25 3.49
C GLN A 103 8.96 -13.49 4.35
N ILE A 104 8.73 -12.66 5.37
CA ILE A 104 7.55 -12.76 6.25
C ILE A 104 6.27 -12.55 5.43
N ALA A 105 6.21 -11.51 4.61
CA ALA A 105 5.04 -11.25 3.75
C ALA A 105 4.74 -12.42 2.80
N LYS A 106 5.78 -13.07 2.26
CA LYS A 106 5.64 -14.27 1.43
C LYS A 106 5.03 -15.43 2.21
N GLU A 107 5.45 -15.65 3.44
CA GLU A 107 4.91 -16.70 4.32
C GLU A 107 3.43 -16.44 4.65
N HIS A 108 3.01 -15.18 4.72
CA HIS A 108 1.62 -14.75 4.87
C HIS A 108 0.82 -14.75 3.56
N GLY A 109 1.44 -15.11 2.42
CA GLY A 109 0.78 -15.17 1.11
C GLY A 109 0.69 -13.83 0.39
N ALA A 110 1.41 -12.78 0.85
CA ALA A 110 1.51 -11.52 0.14
C ALA A 110 2.54 -11.58 -1.00
N SER A 111 2.27 -10.87 -2.08
CA SER A 111 3.22 -10.70 -3.19
C SER A 111 4.23 -9.58 -2.92
N PHE A 112 3.87 -8.64 -2.04
CA PHE A 112 4.68 -7.49 -1.70
C PHE A 112 4.67 -7.22 -0.19
N ALA A 113 5.75 -6.61 0.30
CA ALA A 113 5.93 -6.15 1.67
C ALA A 113 6.17 -4.65 1.69
N LEU A 114 5.48 -3.90 2.53
CA LEU A 114 5.75 -2.49 2.75
C LEU A 114 6.20 -2.24 4.18
N LEU A 115 7.35 -1.60 4.34
CA LEU A 115 7.88 -1.13 5.62
C LEU A 115 8.09 0.38 5.58
N GLY A 116 7.62 1.06 6.64
CA GLY A 116 7.89 2.46 6.90
C GLY A 116 8.78 2.62 8.14
N VAL A 117 9.79 3.50 8.04
CA VAL A 117 10.69 3.79 9.15
C VAL A 117 10.79 5.30 9.35
N VAL A 118 10.45 5.75 10.55
CA VAL A 118 10.73 7.11 10.99
C VAL A 118 12.08 7.10 11.72
N THR A 119 13.05 7.87 11.24
CA THR A 119 14.31 8.06 11.95
C THR A 119 14.28 9.39 12.69
N ARG A 120 14.41 9.36 14.00
CA ARG A 120 14.59 10.53 14.86
C ARG A 120 16.08 10.88 14.90
N VAL A 121 16.47 11.97 14.26
CA VAL A 121 17.85 12.47 14.28
C VAL A 121 18.09 13.35 15.51
N SER A 122 17.08 14.16 15.87
CA SER A 122 17.06 15.01 17.05
C SER A 122 15.62 15.21 17.53
N ARG A 123 15.44 15.99 18.60
CA ARG A 123 14.07 16.38 19.04
C ARG A 123 13.27 17.12 17.99
N THR A 124 13.92 17.67 16.99
CA THR A 124 13.35 18.60 16.02
C THR A 124 13.50 18.15 14.58
N GLU A 125 14.28 17.11 14.34
CA GLU A 125 14.60 16.61 13.02
C GLU A 125 14.33 15.13 12.95
N HIS A 126 13.46 14.78 12.01
CA HIS A 126 13.09 13.40 11.70
C HIS A 126 13.13 13.19 10.20
N THR A 127 13.22 11.95 9.77
CA THR A 127 12.98 11.54 8.38
C THR A 127 11.95 10.41 8.35
N LEU A 128 11.24 10.26 7.25
CA LEU A 128 10.42 9.09 6.97
C LEU A 128 10.92 8.43 5.70
N PHE A 129 11.20 7.15 5.80
CA PHE A 129 11.52 6.27 4.69
C PHE A 129 10.40 5.24 4.52
N ILE A 130 9.98 4.99 3.28
CA ILE A 130 9.03 3.91 2.93
C ILE A 130 9.66 3.10 1.80
N ARG A 131 9.59 1.78 1.89
CA ARG A 131 9.97 0.85 0.82
C ARG A 131 8.91 -0.22 0.61
N ILE A 132 8.78 -0.65 -0.66
CA ILE A 132 8.03 -1.84 -1.04
C ILE A 132 9.03 -2.85 -1.60
N LEU A 133 9.04 -4.06 -1.05
CA LEU A 133 9.79 -5.18 -1.56
C LEU A 133 8.86 -6.14 -2.31
N ASP A 134 9.35 -6.70 -3.40
CA ASP A 134 8.77 -7.90 -3.99
C ASP A 134 9.09 -9.10 -3.08
N ALA A 135 8.08 -9.78 -2.59
CA ALA A 135 8.21 -10.85 -1.61
C ALA A 135 8.88 -12.12 -2.17
N GLN A 136 8.90 -12.29 -3.50
CA GLN A 136 9.55 -13.44 -4.13
C GLN A 136 11.04 -13.22 -4.34
N THR A 137 11.42 -12.01 -4.71
CA THR A 137 12.80 -11.68 -5.07
C THR A 137 13.58 -10.96 -4.00
N GLY A 138 12.89 -10.41 -2.98
CA GLY A 138 13.46 -9.54 -1.95
C GLY A 138 13.95 -8.19 -2.47
N LYS A 139 13.67 -7.85 -3.74
CA LYS A 139 14.12 -6.60 -4.34
C LYS A 139 13.15 -5.46 -4.07
N ALA A 140 13.69 -4.26 -3.82
CA ALA A 140 12.88 -3.06 -3.72
C ALA A 140 12.28 -2.69 -5.09
N VAL A 141 10.96 -2.61 -5.16
CA VAL A 141 10.21 -2.19 -6.36
C VAL A 141 9.79 -0.73 -6.29
N ALA A 142 9.66 -0.17 -5.09
CA ALA A 142 9.45 1.24 -4.86
C ALA A 142 10.06 1.65 -3.52
N GLN A 143 10.61 2.85 -3.48
CA GLN A 143 11.12 3.43 -2.23
C GLN A 143 11.16 4.95 -2.30
N GLY A 144 11.11 5.59 -1.15
CA GLY A 144 11.24 7.04 -1.05
C GLY A 144 11.49 7.48 0.38
N PHE A 145 12.07 8.67 0.52
CA PHE A 145 12.24 9.29 1.81
C PHE A 145 11.87 10.76 1.78
N THR A 146 11.56 11.34 2.92
CA THR A 146 11.33 12.77 3.10
C THR A 146 11.74 13.22 4.49
N ASN A 147 12.23 14.46 4.58
CA ASN A 147 12.51 15.08 5.86
C ASN A 147 11.22 15.57 6.52
N LEU A 148 11.15 15.45 7.83
CA LEU A 148 10.07 15.92 8.67
C LEU A 148 10.57 17.12 9.47
N ARG A 149 10.03 18.32 9.18
CA ARG A 149 10.39 19.51 9.93
C ARG A 149 9.55 19.64 11.19
N MET A 150 10.16 20.20 12.21
CA MET A 150 9.57 20.48 13.51
C MET A 150 8.28 21.32 13.46
N GLY A 151 7.49 21.17 14.50
CA GLY A 151 6.27 21.96 14.75
C GLY A 151 4.98 21.35 14.24
N ALA A 152 5.03 20.18 13.61
CA ALA A 152 3.85 19.49 13.17
C ALA A 152 3.80 18.08 13.80
N ASN A 153 3.24 17.95 14.98
CA ASN A 153 3.01 16.67 15.64
C ASN A 153 2.20 15.67 14.75
N HIS A 154 1.56 16.18 13.70
CA HIS A 154 0.88 15.40 12.67
C HIS A 154 1.70 15.23 11.39
N ALA A 155 3.01 15.48 11.44
CA ALA A 155 3.84 15.43 10.24
C ALA A 155 3.99 14.01 9.67
N TRP A 156 4.02 12.98 10.51
CA TRP A 156 4.30 11.61 10.07
C TRP A 156 3.22 11.06 9.14
N PRO A 157 1.92 11.07 9.46
CA PRO A 157 0.87 10.66 8.52
C PRO A 157 0.82 11.53 7.27
N ARG A 158 1.03 12.84 7.40
CA ARG A 158 1.07 13.76 6.26
C ARG A 158 2.24 13.45 5.32
N SER A 159 3.39 13.14 5.88
CA SER A 159 4.58 12.79 5.12
C SER A 159 4.47 11.43 4.46
N ALA A 160 3.83 10.45 5.13
CA ALA A 160 3.46 9.19 4.53
C ALA A 160 2.57 9.42 3.30
N LYS A 161 1.51 10.22 3.44
CA LYS A 161 0.64 10.60 2.33
C LYS A 161 1.41 11.24 1.18
N TRP A 162 2.31 12.17 1.49
CA TRP A 162 3.13 12.83 0.46
C TRP A 162 4.04 11.83 -0.28
N LEU A 163 4.74 10.95 0.46
CA LEU A 163 5.59 9.91 -0.13
C LEU A 163 4.78 8.96 -1.01
N MET A 164 3.64 8.48 -0.52
CA MET A 164 2.77 7.59 -1.29
C MET A 164 2.35 8.25 -2.61
N THR A 165 1.88 9.50 -2.57
CA THR A 165 1.44 10.23 -3.76
C THR A 165 2.57 10.51 -4.74
N ASN A 166 3.75 10.89 -4.24
CA ASN A 166 4.78 11.51 -5.08
C ASN A 166 5.95 10.58 -5.41
N ARG A 167 6.07 9.42 -4.75
CA ARG A 167 7.21 8.51 -4.92
C ARG A 167 6.82 7.05 -5.10
N ILE A 168 5.81 6.58 -4.37
CA ILE A 168 5.51 5.15 -4.27
C ILE A 168 4.46 4.72 -5.31
N LEU A 169 3.38 5.50 -5.45
CA LEU A 169 2.23 5.15 -6.32
C LEU A 169 2.29 5.80 -7.72
N ARG A 170 3.40 6.36 -8.08
CA ARG A 170 3.60 6.92 -9.42
C ARG A 170 3.68 5.86 -10.50
#